data_bc9b5a851cca23b7fc58d3a2e267b68e
#
_entry.id   bc9b5a851cca23b7fc58d3a2e267b68e
#
_cell.length_a   1.000
_cell.length_b   1.000
_cell.length_c   1.000
_cell.angle_alpha   90.00
_cell.angle_beta   90.00
_cell.angle_gamma   90.00
#
_symmetry.space_group_name_H-M   'P 1'
#
loop_
_entity.id
_entity.type
_entity.pdbx_description
1 polymer ?
#
loop_
_entity_poly.entity_id
_entity_poly.type
_entity_poly.pdbx_seq_one_letter_code
_entity_poly.pdbx_strand_id
1 'polypeptide(L)'
;AEAVVRIKRNLGEMDDGTLNSITQQAIILEDTFDVDMNETLRGVKGLMKNFGLTAQEAMDCIIAGTQEGLDWTDELGDNISEYSGKFSQAGYSASEYFQLLKNGSDSGAYNLDKVNDAINEVTTRLADGTIEGALGSFSSETQKTFKAWQDGKATQKDVIDSIVSDITKCDDQQKALTMSATAFGTMGEDAN
;
A
#
# COMPACT_ATOMS: atom_id res chain seq x y z
N ALA A 1 23.55 -17.97 -13.48
CA ALA A 1 22.62 -19.02 -13.94
C ALA A 1 21.44 -19.22 -13.00
N GLU A 2 21.67 -19.25 -11.67
CA GLU A 2 20.61 -19.51 -10.69
C GLU A 2 19.57 -18.39 -10.62
N ALA A 3 19.99 -17.11 -10.57
CA ALA A 3 19.09 -15.95 -10.56
C ALA A 3 18.13 -15.95 -11.76
N VAL A 4 18.63 -16.23 -12.97
CA VAL A 4 17.79 -16.33 -14.18
C VAL A 4 16.69 -17.38 -14.03
N VAL A 5 17.00 -18.54 -13.46
CA VAL A 5 16.01 -19.60 -13.21
C VAL A 5 14.96 -19.16 -12.20
N ARG A 6 15.37 -18.49 -11.12
CA ARG A 6 14.44 -17.94 -10.11
C ARG A 6 13.50 -16.92 -10.73
N ILE A 7 14.03 -15.99 -11.55
CA ILE A 7 13.23 -14.95 -12.22
C ILE A 7 12.20 -15.57 -13.15
N LYS A 8 12.62 -16.45 -14.07
CA LYS A 8 11.69 -17.12 -14.99
C LYS A 8 10.61 -17.92 -14.25
N ARG A 9 10.96 -18.57 -13.16
CA ARG A 9 10.00 -19.33 -12.35
C ARG A 9 8.96 -18.44 -11.66
N ASN A 10 9.35 -17.25 -11.19
CA ASN A 10 8.46 -16.35 -10.47
C ASN A 10 7.66 -15.41 -11.39
N LEU A 11 8.32 -14.86 -12.42
CA LEU A 11 7.76 -13.81 -13.26
C LEU A 11 7.29 -14.30 -14.64
N GLY A 12 7.66 -15.53 -15.02
CA GLY A 12 7.34 -16.10 -16.33
C GLY A 12 8.38 -15.81 -17.40
N GLU A 13 8.01 -16.11 -18.65
CA GLU A 13 8.87 -15.83 -19.81
C GLU A 13 8.80 -14.36 -20.19
N MET A 14 9.93 -13.82 -20.60
CA MET A 14 10.09 -12.43 -21.03
C MET A 14 11.21 -12.37 -22.09
N ASP A 15 11.35 -11.26 -22.78
CA ASP A 15 12.44 -11.07 -23.73
C ASP A 15 13.81 -11.04 -23.03
N ASP A 16 14.87 -11.35 -23.77
CA ASP A 16 16.23 -11.48 -23.22
C ASP A 16 16.76 -10.15 -22.63
N GLY A 17 16.35 -9.01 -23.17
CA GLY A 17 16.74 -7.71 -22.66
C GLY A 17 16.16 -7.44 -21.29
N THR A 18 14.86 -7.61 -21.13
CA THR A 18 14.14 -7.49 -19.85
C THR A 18 14.67 -8.50 -18.83
N LEU A 19 14.86 -9.76 -19.23
CA LEU A 19 15.41 -10.80 -18.35
C LEU A 19 16.80 -10.44 -17.83
N ASN A 20 17.67 -9.93 -18.70
CA ASN A 20 19.00 -9.51 -18.30
C ASN A 20 18.98 -8.32 -17.34
N SER A 21 18.16 -7.31 -17.65
CA SER A 21 17.98 -6.13 -16.79
C SER A 21 17.52 -6.52 -15.38
N ILE A 22 16.41 -7.27 -15.27
CA ILE A 22 15.87 -7.71 -13.99
C ILE A 22 16.86 -8.60 -13.23
N THR A 23 17.61 -9.47 -13.95
CA THR A 23 18.61 -10.31 -13.30
C THR A 23 19.72 -9.49 -12.67
N GLN A 24 20.22 -8.48 -13.37
CA GLN A 24 21.25 -7.58 -12.83
C GLN A 24 20.73 -6.77 -11.65
N GLN A 25 19.54 -6.21 -11.76
CA GLN A 25 18.89 -5.42 -10.70
C GLN A 25 18.65 -6.26 -9.44
N ALA A 26 18.14 -7.47 -9.58
CA ALA A 26 17.90 -8.36 -8.43
C ALA A 26 19.20 -8.75 -7.72
N ILE A 27 20.28 -9.03 -8.47
CA ILE A 27 21.61 -9.31 -7.89
C ILE A 27 22.16 -8.07 -7.17
N ILE A 28 22.00 -6.86 -7.75
CA ILE A 28 22.45 -5.62 -7.13
C ILE A 28 21.70 -5.35 -5.82
N LEU A 29 20.39 -5.58 -5.79
CA LEU A 29 19.59 -5.44 -4.55
C LEU A 29 20.09 -6.41 -3.47
N GLU A 30 20.26 -7.70 -3.80
CA GLU A 30 20.77 -8.72 -2.89
C GLU A 30 22.18 -8.35 -2.38
N ASP A 31 23.11 -7.98 -3.27
CA ASP A 31 24.50 -7.70 -2.91
C ASP A 31 24.69 -6.35 -2.18
N THR A 32 23.85 -5.35 -2.44
CA THR A 32 24.04 -3.98 -1.95
C THR A 32 23.21 -3.68 -0.71
N PHE A 33 21.99 -4.21 -0.66
CA PHE A 33 21.00 -3.89 0.38
C PHE A 33 20.65 -5.10 1.25
N ASP A 34 21.27 -6.27 0.99
CA ASP A 34 21.01 -7.54 1.70
C ASP A 34 19.54 -8.03 1.60
N VAL A 35 18.85 -7.64 0.53
CA VAL A 35 17.43 -7.95 0.29
C VAL A 35 17.28 -9.36 -0.26
N ASP A 36 16.38 -10.17 0.29
CA ASP A 36 16.12 -11.53 -0.23
C ASP A 36 15.52 -11.49 -1.66
N MET A 37 16.20 -12.12 -2.60
CA MET A 37 15.79 -12.15 -4.00
C MET A 37 14.40 -12.80 -4.20
N ASN A 38 14.03 -13.82 -3.42
CA ASN A 38 12.74 -14.49 -3.60
C ASN A 38 11.61 -13.59 -3.11
N GLU A 39 11.81 -12.84 -2.03
CA GLU A 39 10.86 -11.84 -1.53
C GLU A 39 10.70 -10.71 -2.54
N THR A 40 11.81 -10.16 -3.02
CA THR A 40 11.81 -9.17 -4.11
C THR A 40 10.97 -9.65 -5.29
N LEU A 41 11.20 -10.87 -5.78
CA LEU A 41 10.46 -11.43 -6.91
C LEU A 41 8.98 -11.68 -6.60
N ARG A 42 8.63 -12.02 -5.35
CA ARG A 42 7.22 -12.10 -4.92
C ARG A 42 6.56 -10.72 -4.96
N GLY A 43 7.24 -9.69 -4.46
CA GLY A 43 6.78 -8.30 -4.54
C GLY A 43 6.58 -7.83 -5.98
N VAL A 44 7.57 -8.05 -6.85
CA VAL A 44 7.46 -7.76 -8.30
C VAL A 44 6.23 -8.43 -8.91
N LYS A 45 6.03 -9.72 -8.64
CA LYS A 45 4.87 -10.47 -9.12
C LYS A 45 3.54 -9.88 -8.59
N GLY A 46 3.50 -9.46 -7.32
CA GLY A 46 2.35 -8.79 -6.72
C GLY A 46 2.00 -7.50 -7.45
N LEU A 47 2.98 -6.66 -7.72
CA LEU A 47 2.81 -5.40 -8.46
C LEU A 47 2.33 -5.63 -9.89
N MET A 48 2.94 -6.57 -10.60
CA MET A 48 2.52 -6.95 -11.97
C MET A 48 1.06 -7.39 -11.99
N LYS A 49 0.67 -8.29 -11.09
CA LYS A 49 -0.67 -8.87 -11.04
C LYS A 49 -1.74 -7.87 -10.63
N ASN A 50 -1.47 -7.07 -9.61
CA ASN A 50 -2.49 -6.26 -8.95
C ASN A 50 -2.59 -4.85 -9.55
N PHE A 51 -1.50 -4.28 -10.06
CA PHE A 51 -1.48 -2.94 -10.66
C PHE A 51 -1.27 -2.96 -12.17
N GLY A 52 -1.07 -4.16 -12.79
CA GLY A 52 -0.88 -4.28 -14.23
C GLY A 52 0.45 -3.77 -14.74
N LEU A 53 1.45 -3.63 -13.86
CA LEU A 53 2.79 -3.19 -14.24
C LEU A 53 3.52 -4.27 -15.05
N THR A 54 4.42 -3.84 -15.93
CA THR A 54 5.42 -4.73 -16.52
C THR A 54 6.42 -5.20 -15.47
N ALA A 55 7.15 -6.27 -15.72
CA ALA A 55 8.17 -6.77 -14.82
C ALA A 55 9.26 -5.71 -14.52
N GLN A 56 9.62 -4.90 -15.52
CA GLN A 56 10.59 -3.82 -15.36
C GLN A 56 10.04 -2.70 -14.48
N GLU A 57 8.83 -2.21 -14.76
CA GLU A 57 8.19 -1.16 -13.94
C GLU A 57 8.02 -1.60 -12.48
N ALA A 58 7.63 -2.86 -12.25
CA ALA A 58 7.48 -3.41 -10.91
C ALA A 58 8.83 -3.51 -10.17
N MET A 59 9.90 -3.95 -10.87
CA MET A 59 11.24 -3.99 -10.30
C MET A 59 11.75 -2.58 -9.99
N ASP A 60 11.53 -1.61 -10.87
CA ASP A 60 11.92 -0.21 -10.65
C ASP A 60 11.22 0.39 -9.42
N CYS A 61 9.94 0.05 -9.18
CA CYS A 61 9.23 0.46 -7.97
C CYS A 61 9.89 -0.09 -6.69
N ILE A 62 10.27 -1.37 -6.69
CA ILE A 62 10.93 -1.98 -5.52
C ILE A 62 12.31 -1.35 -5.29
N ILE A 63 13.10 -1.16 -6.35
CA ILE A 63 14.39 -0.49 -6.25
C ILE A 63 14.24 0.91 -5.63
N ALA A 64 13.31 1.70 -6.15
CA ALA A 64 13.04 3.04 -5.62
C ALA A 64 12.63 2.99 -4.15
N GLY A 65 11.70 2.09 -3.78
CA GLY A 65 11.28 1.90 -2.40
C GLY A 65 12.44 1.52 -1.46
N THR A 66 13.27 0.57 -1.87
CA THR A 66 14.46 0.16 -1.10
C THR A 66 15.46 1.33 -0.94
N GLN A 67 15.72 2.08 -2.02
CA GLN A 67 16.60 3.26 -1.97
C GLN A 67 16.06 4.38 -1.08
N GLU A 68 14.74 4.52 -0.99
CA GLU A 68 14.06 5.44 -0.08
C GLU A 68 13.95 4.92 1.36
N GLY A 69 14.50 3.75 1.63
CA GLY A 69 14.55 3.16 2.96
C GLY A 69 13.27 2.46 3.40
N LEU A 70 12.39 2.07 2.47
CA LEU A 70 11.17 1.32 2.82
C LEU A 70 11.45 -0.12 3.26
N ASP A 71 12.62 -0.65 2.94
CA ASP A 71 13.00 -2.02 3.30
C ASP A 71 13.81 -2.11 4.61
N TRP A 72 13.59 -1.16 5.52
CA TRP A 72 14.31 -1.08 6.80
C TRP A 72 14.01 -2.21 7.79
N THR A 73 12.94 -2.98 7.54
CA THR A 73 12.58 -4.19 8.31
C THR A 73 12.82 -5.47 7.51
N ASP A 74 13.45 -5.40 6.34
CA ASP A 74 13.66 -6.52 5.42
C ASP A 74 12.37 -7.23 4.99
N GLU A 75 11.25 -6.48 4.89
CA GLU A 75 9.91 -7.03 4.65
C GLU A 75 9.19 -6.41 3.44
N LEU A 76 9.83 -5.50 2.69
CA LEU A 76 9.17 -4.76 1.60
C LEU A 76 8.55 -5.67 0.56
N GLY A 77 9.29 -6.69 0.11
CA GLY A 77 8.82 -7.64 -0.89
C GLY A 77 7.62 -8.45 -0.43
N ASP A 78 7.63 -8.93 0.81
CA ASP A 78 6.54 -9.68 1.42
C ASP A 78 5.32 -8.81 1.66
N ASN A 79 5.50 -7.60 2.19
CA ASN A 79 4.43 -6.61 2.34
C ASN A 79 3.71 -6.33 1.02
N ILE A 80 4.44 -6.06 -0.05
CA ILE A 80 3.86 -5.83 -1.37
C ILE A 80 3.11 -7.07 -1.85
N SER A 81 3.69 -8.26 -1.68
CA SER A 81 3.06 -9.52 -2.08
C SER A 81 1.73 -9.75 -1.38
N GLU A 82 1.64 -9.42 -0.09
CA GLU A 82 0.45 -9.62 0.74
C GLU A 82 -0.64 -8.57 0.50
N TYR A 83 -0.25 -7.29 0.51
CA TYR A 83 -1.21 -6.18 0.60
C TYR A 83 -1.54 -5.51 -0.72
N SER A 84 -0.68 -5.58 -1.75
CA SER A 84 -0.88 -4.86 -3.03
C SER A 84 -2.26 -5.11 -3.68
N GLY A 85 -2.80 -6.32 -3.52
CA GLY A 85 -4.13 -6.65 -4.04
C GLY A 85 -5.26 -5.86 -3.37
N LYS A 86 -5.16 -5.63 -2.07
CA LYS A 86 -6.16 -4.85 -1.31
C LYS A 86 -6.13 -3.38 -1.70
N PHE A 87 -4.92 -2.82 -1.85
CA PHE A 87 -4.76 -1.43 -2.29
C PHE A 87 -5.28 -1.20 -3.70
N SER A 88 -4.96 -2.10 -4.64
CA SER A 88 -5.49 -2.02 -5.99
C SER A 88 -7.02 -2.10 -6.01
N GLN A 89 -7.63 -3.01 -5.24
CA GLN A 89 -9.09 -3.12 -5.11
C GLN A 89 -9.73 -1.89 -4.48
N ALA A 90 -9.06 -1.25 -3.54
CA ALA A 90 -9.52 0.00 -2.92
C ALA A 90 -9.42 1.21 -3.86
N GLY A 91 -8.70 1.09 -4.99
CA GLY A 91 -8.57 2.13 -6.00
C GLY A 91 -7.25 2.91 -5.97
N TYR A 92 -6.25 2.42 -5.22
CA TYR A 92 -4.90 3.00 -5.25
C TYR A 92 -4.16 2.60 -6.52
N SER A 93 -3.34 3.49 -7.05
CA SER A 93 -2.28 3.16 -7.99
C SER A 93 -1.04 2.63 -7.25
N ALA A 94 -0.11 1.99 -7.98
CA ALA A 94 1.16 1.55 -7.39
C ALA A 94 1.95 2.72 -6.78
N SER A 95 2.01 3.86 -7.46
CA SER A 95 2.69 5.06 -6.95
C SER A 95 2.06 5.58 -5.65
N GLU A 96 0.74 5.64 -5.56
CA GLU A 96 0.03 6.06 -4.34
C GLU A 96 0.24 5.06 -3.20
N TYR A 97 0.30 3.76 -3.49
CA TYR A 97 0.61 2.74 -2.50
C TYR A 97 2.02 2.96 -1.91
N PHE A 98 3.05 3.09 -2.74
CA PHE A 98 4.41 3.37 -2.26
C PHE A 98 4.51 4.69 -1.50
N GLN A 99 3.82 5.75 -1.97
CA GLN A 99 3.79 7.04 -1.26
C GLN A 99 3.16 6.92 0.13
N LEU A 100 2.12 6.09 0.26
CA LEU A 100 1.46 5.85 1.54
C LEU A 100 2.39 5.08 2.49
N LEU A 101 3.09 4.04 2.02
CA LEU A 101 4.10 3.33 2.80
C LEU A 101 5.21 4.28 3.26
N LYS A 102 5.68 5.16 2.36
CA LYS A 102 6.71 6.16 2.67
C LYS A 102 6.24 7.15 3.73
N ASN A 103 5.04 7.70 3.58
CA ASN A 103 4.46 8.63 4.54
C ASN A 103 4.31 7.99 5.92
N GLY A 104 3.85 6.74 5.98
CA GLY A 104 3.73 5.98 7.23
C GLY A 104 5.08 5.75 7.90
N SER A 105 6.07 5.32 7.13
CA SER A 105 7.45 5.13 7.62
C SER A 105 8.04 6.44 8.15
N ASP A 106 7.94 7.54 7.41
CA ASP A 106 8.44 8.86 7.81
C ASP A 106 7.71 9.42 9.04
N SER A 107 6.47 9.03 9.25
CA SER A 107 5.66 9.40 10.42
C SER A 107 5.95 8.54 11.66
N GLY A 108 6.88 7.59 11.55
CA GLY A 108 7.32 6.76 12.68
C GLY A 108 6.52 5.48 12.89
N ALA A 109 5.84 4.97 11.86
CA ALA A 109 5.22 3.65 11.93
C ALA A 109 6.27 2.59 12.31
N TYR A 110 5.88 1.66 13.20
CA TYR A 110 6.80 0.63 13.72
C TYR A 110 7.33 -0.29 12.60
N ASN A 111 6.51 -0.61 11.63
CA ASN A 111 6.85 -1.36 10.42
C ASN A 111 5.82 -1.08 9.32
N LEU A 112 6.05 -1.63 8.11
CA LEU A 112 5.12 -1.47 6.99
C LEU A 112 3.77 -2.16 7.22
N ASP A 113 3.72 -3.25 7.99
CA ASP A 113 2.47 -3.93 8.35
C ASP A 113 1.49 -2.99 9.05
N LYS A 114 1.97 -2.12 9.94
CA LYS A 114 1.11 -1.15 10.63
C LYS A 114 0.44 -0.18 9.67
N VAL A 115 1.15 0.25 8.63
CA VAL A 115 0.60 1.12 7.58
C VAL A 115 -0.45 0.36 6.76
N ASN A 116 -0.13 -0.86 6.37
CA ASN A 116 -1.01 -1.72 5.59
C ASN A 116 -2.27 -2.11 6.38
N ASP A 117 -2.12 -2.45 7.65
CA ASP A 117 -3.22 -2.82 8.54
C ASP A 117 -4.19 -1.66 8.76
N ALA A 118 -3.71 -0.41 8.87
CA ALA A 118 -4.58 0.75 8.98
C ALA A 118 -5.51 0.90 7.77
N ILE A 119 -4.98 0.72 6.56
CA ILE A 119 -5.80 0.75 5.33
C ILE A 119 -6.72 -0.46 5.23
N ASN A 120 -6.25 -1.64 5.62
CA ASN A 120 -7.08 -2.84 5.66
C ASN A 120 -8.25 -2.68 6.64
N GLU A 121 -8.02 -2.08 7.80
CA GLU A 121 -9.05 -1.83 8.80
C GLU A 121 -10.12 -0.85 8.28
N VAL A 122 -9.72 0.29 7.73
CA VAL A 122 -10.68 1.27 7.20
C VAL A 122 -11.48 0.70 6.02
N THR A 123 -10.87 -0.09 5.14
CA THR A 123 -11.60 -0.75 4.04
C THR A 123 -12.60 -1.77 4.55
N THR A 124 -12.26 -2.50 5.62
CA THR A 124 -13.16 -3.44 6.30
C THR A 124 -14.35 -2.70 6.90
N ARG A 125 -14.11 -1.59 7.61
CA ARG A 125 -15.15 -0.77 8.25
C ARG A 125 -16.04 -0.01 7.26
N LEU A 126 -15.54 0.26 6.07
CA LEU A 126 -16.37 0.72 4.95
C LEU A 126 -17.32 -0.40 4.49
N ALA A 127 -16.84 -1.63 4.39
CA ALA A 127 -17.62 -2.75 3.88
C ALA A 127 -18.64 -3.29 4.90
N ASP A 128 -18.35 -3.28 6.18
CA ASP A 128 -19.18 -3.84 7.24
C ASP A 128 -20.28 -2.89 7.76
N GLY A 129 -20.29 -1.63 7.29
CA GLY A 129 -21.26 -0.62 7.68
C GLY A 129 -20.90 0.19 8.94
N THR A 130 -19.76 -0.05 9.56
CA THR A 130 -19.29 0.70 10.74
C THR A 130 -19.18 2.20 10.43
N ILE A 131 -18.52 2.56 9.32
CA ILE A 131 -18.37 3.94 8.87
C ILE A 131 -19.73 4.52 8.45
N GLU A 132 -20.58 3.74 7.77
CA GLU A 132 -21.93 4.17 7.38
C GLU A 132 -22.75 4.59 8.61
N GLY A 133 -22.72 3.79 9.67
CA GLY A 133 -23.42 4.08 10.92
C GLY A 133 -22.93 5.36 11.62
N ALA A 134 -21.70 5.78 11.35
CA ALA A 134 -21.05 6.95 11.97
C ALA A 134 -20.90 8.15 11.01
N LEU A 135 -21.47 8.10 9.82
CA LEU A 135 -21.33 9.14 8.78
C LEU A 135 -21.66 10.55 9.27
N GLY A 136 -22.58 10.69 10.20
CA GLY A 136 -22.92 11.98 10.81
C GLY A 136 -21.78 12.66 11.56
N SER A 137 -20.71 11.94 11.90
CA SER A 137 -19.51 12.48 12.56
C SER A 137 -18.56 13.16 11.57
N PHE A 138 -18.68 12.86 10.29
CA PHE A 138 -17.84 13.37 9.20
C PHE A 138 -18.49 14.55 8.48
N SER A 139 -17.70 15.26 7.69
CA SER A 139 -18.16 16.40 6.91
C SER A 139 -19.21 16.03 5.86
N SER A 140 -19.95 17.02 5.39
CA SER A 140 -20.90 16.83 4.28
C SER A 140 -20.20 16.38 2.99
N GLU A 141 -18.92 16.71 2.80
CA GLU A 141 -18.13 16.25 1.66
C GLU A 141 -17.84 14.75 1.75
N THR A 142 -17.38 14.28 2.90
CA THR A 142 -17.16 12.84 3.16
C THR A 142 -18.44 12.04 3.00
N GLN A 143 -19.58 12.56 3.50
CA GLN A 143 -20.87 11.91 3.31
C GLN A 143 -21.27 11.79 1.83
N LYS A 144 -21.02 12.82 1.01
CA LYS A 144 -21.26 12.79 -0.44
C LYS A 144 -20.32 11.81 -1.15
N THR A 145 -19.04 11.80 -0.79
CA THR A 145 -18.05 10.88 -1.37
C THR A 145 -18.41 9.43 -1.02
N PHE A 146 -18.82 9.16 0.22
CA PHE A 146 -19.32 7.85 0.63
C PHE A 146 -20.50 7.40 -0.22
N LYS A 147 -21.49 8.29 -0.43
CA LYS A 147 -22.66 8.00 -1.27
C LYS A 147 -22.25 7.76 -2.74
N ALA A 148 -21.32 8.54 -3.26
CA ALA A 148 -20.79 8.34 -4.61
C ALA A 148 -20.10 6.99 -4.76
N TRP A 149 -19.37 6.52 -3.73
CA TRP A 149 -18.78 5.20 -3.69
C TRP A 149 -19.86 4.09 -3.69
N GLN A 150 -20.88 4.20 -2.86
CA GLN A 150 -22.02 3.26 -2.88
C GLN A 150 -22.70 3.21 -4.26
N ASP A 151 -22.76 4.31 -4.97
CA ASP A 151 -23.33 4.42 -6.31
C ASP A 151 -22.34 3.98 -7.44
N GLY A 152 -21.13 3.51 -7.08
CA GLY A 152 -20.10 3.09 -8.04
C GLY A 152 -19.43 4.24 -8.81
N LYS A 153 -19.51 5.49 -8.30
CA LYS A 153 -18.97 6.70 -8.93
C LYS A 153 -17.70 7.21 -8.28
N ALA A 154 -17.29 6.61 -7.17
CA ALA A 154 -16.06 6.89 -6.44
C ALA A 154 -15.42 5.57 -5.96
N THR A 155 -14.16 5.61 -5.59
CA THR A 155 -13.41 4.47 -5.05
C THR A 155 -13.46 4.46 -3.52
N GLN A 156 -13.05 3.35 -2.89
CA GLN A 156 -12.81 3.33 -1.44
C GLN A 156 -11.73 4.33 -1.04
N LYS A 157 -10.68 4.45 -1.85
CA LYS A 157 -9.62 5.44 -1.65
C LYS A 157 -10.17 6.86 -1.54
N ASP A 158 -11.09 7.26 -2.43
CA ASP A 158 -11.68 8.61 -2.37
C ASP A 158 -12.39 8.86 -1.03
N VAL A 159 -13.07 7.85 -0.49
CA VAL A 159 -13.71 7.94 0.84
C VAL A 159 -12.66 8.03 1.94
N ILE A 160 -11.62 7.19 1.89
CA ILE A 160 -10.53 7.19 2.87
C ILE A 160 -9.83 8.55 2.88
N ASP A 161 -9.50 9.10 1.73
CA ASP A 161 -8.88 10.43 1.60
C ASP A 161 -9.76 11.54 2.21
N SER A 162 -11.07 11.47 1.98
CA SER A 162 -12.03 12.40 2.59
C SER A 162 -12.07 12.27 4.13
N ILE A 163 -12.07 11.05 4.65
CA ILE A 163 -12.05 10.77 6.09
C ILE A 163 -10.75 11.30 6.72
N VAL A 164 -9.60 11.01 6.12
CA VAL A 164 -8.30 11.52 6.59
C VAL A 164 -8.27 13.04 6.57
N SER A 165 -8.82 13.66 5.52
CA SER A 165 -8.94 15.11 5.43
C SER A 165 -9.80 15.70 6.57
N ASP A 166 -10.90 15.06 6.89
CA ASP A 166 -11.78 15.49 8.01
C ASP A 166 -11.06 15.40 9.36
N ILE A 167 -10.35 14.31 9.61
CA ILE A 167 -9.57 14.10 10.84
C ILE A 167 -8.47 15.17 10.96
N THR A 168 -7.69 15.36 9.90
CA THR A 168 -6.55 16.28 9.88
C THR A 168 -6.96 17.74 10.03
N LYS A 169 -8.13 18.13 9.53
CA LYS A 169 -8.66 19.49 9.60
C LYS A 169 -9.52 19.76 10.84
N CYS A 170 -9.71 18.77 11.70
CA CYS A 170 -10.55 18.91 12.89
C CYS A 170 -9.78 19.58 14.02
N ASP A 171 -10.19 20.81 14.39
CA ASP A 171 -9.60 21.55 15.53
C ASP A 171 -10.00 20.97 16.90
N ASP A 172 -11.09 20.22 16.96
CA ASP A 172 -11.53 19.52 18.18
C ASP A 172 -10.81 18.18 18.29
N GLN A 173 -9.83 18.12 19.20
CA GLN A 173 -8.99 16.94 19.41
C GLN A 173 -9.81 15.70 19.79
N GLN A 174 -10.82 15.82 20.65
CA GLN A 174 -11.65 14.67 21.04
C GLN A 174 -12.47 14.16 19.86
N LYS A 175 -13.01 15.06 19.05
CA LYS A 175 -13.74 14.70 17.83
C LYS A 175 -12.82 14.05 16.80
N ALA A 176 -11.61 14.58 16.58
CA ALA A 176 -10.62 14.00 15.68
C ALA A 176 -10.26 12.56 16.09
N LEU A 177 -9.99 12.32 17.38
CA LEU A 177 -9.72 10.99 17.93
C LEU A 177 -10.92 10.04 17.75
N THR A 178 -12.15 10.52 17.96
CA THR A 178 -13.36 9.70 17.74
C THR A 178 -13.51 9.31 16.28
N MET A 179 -13.28 10.22 15.34
CA MET A 179 -13.31 9.94 13.91
C MET A 179 -12.20 8.95 13.51
N SER A 180 -10.98 9.13 14.05
CA SER A 180 -9.85 8.23 13.83
C SER A 180 -10.16 6.81 14.35
N ALA A 181 -10.63 6.67 15.59
CA ALA A 181 -11.01 5.38 16.16
C ALA A 181 -12.17 4.72 15.37
N THR A 182 -13.12 5.51 14.87
CA THR A 182 -14.21 5.02 14.04
C THR A 182 -13.70 4.46 12.71
N ALA A 183 -12.75 5.16 12.07
CA ALA A 183 -12.22 4.76 10.76
C ALA A 183 -11.18 3.66 10.84
N PHE A 184 -10.23 3.76 11.78
CA PHE A 184 -9.02 2.94 11.85
C PHE A 184 -8.98 2.00 13.06
N GLY A 185 -10.02 1.98 13.91
CA GLY A 185 -10.06 1.15 15.11
C GLY A 185 -8.91 1.47 16.07
N THR A 186 -8.37 0.43 16.70
CA THR A 186 -7.20 0.57 17.59
C THR A 186 -5.92 0.99 16.87
N MET A 187 -5.87 0.84 15.54
CA MET A 187 -4.73 1.34 14.75
C MET A 187 -4.63 2.87 14.77
N GLY A 188 -5.75 3.58 15.00
CA GLY A 188 -5.75 5.03 15.17
C GLY A 188 -5.14 5.51 16.49
N GLU A 189 -4.98 4.63 17.48
CA GLU A 189 -4.34 4.94 18.77
C GLU A 189 -2.80 4.86 18.69
N ASP A 190 -2.27 4.01 17.82
CA ASP A 190 -0.83 3.82 17.62
C ASP A 190 -0.18 4.91 16.72
N ALA A 191 -1.00 5.78 16.12
CA ALA A 191 -0.57 6.81 15.16
C ALA A 191 -0.44 8.23 15.78
N ASN A 192 -0.45 8.35 17.13
CA ASN A 192 -0.28 9.62 17.86
C ASN A 192 1.07 9.73 18.55
#